data_49f624f1c9e68babbe5e8774e5bdd8df
#
_entry.id   49f624f1c9e68babbe5e8774e5bdd8df
#
_cell.length_a   1.000
_cell.length_b   1.000
_cell.length_c   1.000
_cell.angle_alpha   90.00
_cell.angle_beta   90.00
_cell.angle_gamma   90.00
#
_symmetry.space_group_name_H-M   'P 1'
#
loop_
_entity.id
_entity.type
_entity.pdbx_description
1 polymer ?
#
loop_
_entity_poly.entity_id
_entity_poly.type
_entity_poly.pdbx_seq_one_letter_code
_entity_poly.pdbx_strand_id
1 'polypeptide(L)'
;MIKLHNVNLLQKKYSLISKTKIRGNNSRPRYRLDVTLKIQLSNGMNITIPEGFEWDLSTVPRFAWGFLAPDGDFELAYLIHDYLWINKEEIYELFEYYDVVFDQKFTDDEMLKWAKVTNGTEKISIRNIDNLIRYYGVRFFGWLVWNGIINIK
;
A
#
# COMPACT_ATOMS: atom_id res chain seq x y z
N MET A 1 4.05 16.44 5.43
CA MET A 1 2.94 15.60 4.91
C MET A 1 3.26 15.20 3.48
N ILE A 2 3.13 13.92 3.16
CA ILE A 2 3.38 13.36 1.84
C ILE A 2 2.06 13.37 1.05
N LYS A 3 2.09 13.95 -0.14
CA LYS A 3 0.94 14.04 -1.05
C LYS A 3 1.27 13.36 -2.37
N LEU A 4 0.27 12.79 -3.02
CA LEU A 4 0.44 12.05 -4.27
C LEU A 4 1.21 12.84 -5.34
N HIS A 5 0.92 14.13 -5.50
CA HIS A 5 1.54 14.98 -6.51
C HIS A 5 2.99 15.40 -6.23
N ASN A 6 3.49 15.23 -5.01
CA ASN A 6 4.86 15.63 -4.65
C ASN A 6 5.82 14.45 -4.43
N VAL A 7 5.35 13.22 -4.57
CA VAL A 7 6.15 12.01 -4.32
C VAL A 7 7.38 11.95 -5.22
N ASN A 8 7.24 12.22 -6.52
CA ASN A 8 8.36 12.20 -7.46
C ASN A 8 9.48 13.18 -7.12
N LEU A 9 9.12 14.33 -6.55
CA LEU A 9 10.11 15.34 -6.11
C LEU A 9 10.85 14.86 -4.86
N LEU A 10 10.15 14.17 -3.97
CA LEU A 10 10.71 13.66 -2.73
C LEU A 10 11.59 12.43 -2.96
N GLN A 11 11.19 11.50 -3.84
CA GLN A 11 11.98 10.33 -4.18
C GLN A 11 13.33 10.65 -4.80
N LYS A 12 13.41 11.71 -5.60
CA LYS A 12 14.68 12.15 -6.20
C LYS A 12 15.69 12.69 -5.19
N LYS A 13 15.23 13.09 -4.03
CA LYS A 13 16.03 13.82 -3.05
C LYS A 13 16.31 13.05 -1.76
N TYR A 14 15.39 12.18 -1.32
CA TYR A 14 15.48 11.46 -0.05
C TYR A 14 14.81 10.08 -0.15
N SER A 15 15.23 9.13 0.69
CA SER A 15 14.42 7.96 0.98
C SER A 15 13.11 8.42 1.63
N LEU A 16 11.96 8.08 1.00
CA LEU A 16 10.65 8.49 1.51
C LEU A 16 10.26 7.77 2.79
N ILE A 17 10.82 6.58 2.99
CA ILE A 17 10.46 5.69 4.07
C ILE A 17 11.73 5.27 4.78
N SER A 18 11.88 5.72 6.04
CA SER A 18 12.83 5.13 6.95
C SER A 18 12.21 3.88 7.55
N LYS A 19 12.82 2.73 7.32
CA LYS A 19 12.29 1.43 7.74
C LYS A 19 13.41 0.49 8.17
N THR A 20 13.08 -0.37 9.13
CA THR A 20 13.93 -1.48 9.54
C THR A 20 13.34 -2.79 9.03
N LYS A 21 14.16 -3.60 8.35
CA LYS A 21 13.77 -4.96 7.98
C LYS A 21 13.82 -5.84 9.21
N ILE A 22 12.67 -6.40 9.59
CA ILE A 22 12.55 -7.33 10.70
C ILE A 22 12.44 -8.76 10.19
N ARG A 23 12.92 -9.72 11.00
CA ARG A 23 12.89 -11.14 10.64
C ARG A 23 11.48 -11.67 10.78
N GLY A 24 10.79 -11.89 9.65
CA GLY A 24 9.48 -12.54 9.64
C GLY A 24 9.58 -14.05 9.84
N ASN A 25 8.57 -14.65 10.44
CA ASN A 25 8.37 -16.09 10.39
C ASN A 25 8.08 -16.50 8.95
N ASN A 26 8.61 -17.65 8.51
CA ASN A 26 8.36 -18.23 7.17
C ASN A 26 8.94 -17.48 5.96
N SER A 27 10.14 -16.91 6.06
CA SER A 27 10.89 -16.30 4.96
C SER A 27 10.23 -15.06 4.29
N ARG A 28 9.18 -14.49 4.87
CA ARG A 28 8.60 -13.24 4.38
C ARG A 28 9.39 -12.04 4.91
N PRO A 29 9.81 -11.11 4.06
CA PRO A 29 10.36 -9.87 4.55
C PRO A 29 9.24 -9.09 5.26
N ARG A 30 9.47 -8.74 6.53
CA ARG A 30 8.67 -7.77 7.27
C ARG A 30 9.46 -6.50 7.42
N TYR A 31 8.76 -5.41 7.37
CA TYR A 31 9.33 -4.09 7.57
C TYR A 31 8.61 -3.41 8.72
N ARG A 32 9.33 -2.57 9.44
CA ARG A 32 8.80 -1.70 10.49
C ARG A 32 9.15 -0.27 10.14
N LEU A 33 8.16 0.60 10.25
CA LEU A 33 8.33 2.03 10.03
C LEU A 33 9.12 2.65 11.19
N ASP A 34 10.18 3.38 10.87
CA ASP A 34 11.06 3.99 11.88
C ASP A 34 10.66 5.43 12.23
N VAL A 35 9.70 6.01 11.51
CA VAL A 35 9.21 7.38 11.71
C VAL A 35 7.72 7.47 11.41
N THR A 36 7.00 8.33 12.11
CA THR A 36 5.59 8.60 11.80
C THR A 36 5.44 9.30 10.46
N LEU A 37 4.60 8.78 9.57
CA LEU A 37 4.29 9.37 8.28
C LEU A 37 2.90 10.00 8.27
N LYS A 38 2.81 11.24 7.77
CA LYS A 38 1.54 11.91 7.48
C LYS A 38 1.32 11.92 5.98
N ILE A 39 0.26 11.28 5.53
CA ILE A 39 -0.05 11.05 4.12
C ILE A 39 -1.41 11.68 3.79
N GLN A 40 -1.49 12.37 2.67
CA GLN A 40 -2.78 12.78 2.10
C GLN A 40 -3.15 11.81 0.99
N LEU A 41 -4.25 11.10 1.16
CA LEU A 41 -4.82 10.19 0.16
C LEU A 41 -5.31 10.93 -1.08
N SER A 42 -5.58 10.21 -2.15
CA SER A 42 -5.99 10.79 -3.43
C SER A 42 -7.33 11.54 -3.36
N ASN A 43 -8.19 11.17 -2.43
CA ASN A 43 -9.47 11.84 -2.15
C ASN A 43 -9.32 13.10 -1.26
N GLY A 44 -8.08 13.46 -0.87
CA GLY A 44 -7.78 14.61 -0.02
C GLY A 44 -7.78 14.34 1.48
N MET A 45 -8.22 13.16 1.92
CA MET A 45 -8.20 12.79 3.34
C MET A 45 -6.78 12.58 3.85
N ASN A 46 -6.55 12.95 5.10
CA ASN A 46 -5.25 12.82 5.74
C ASN A 46 -5.26 11.61 6.67
N ILE A 47 -4.25 10.75 6.52
CA ILE A 47 -3.98 9.64 7.45
C ILE A 47 -2.63 9.81 8.10
N THR A 48 -2.46 9.22 9.26
CA THR A 48 -1.19 9.19 9.98
C THR A 48 -0.81 7.73 10.23
N ILE A 49 0.26 7.28 9.60
CA ILE A 49 0.83 5.95 9.83
C ILE A 49 1.86 6.10 10.94
N PRO A 50 1.66 5.47 12.10
CA PRO A 50 2.54 5.67 13.24
C PRO A 50 3.90 5.00 13.03
N GLU A 51 4.93 5.55 13.69
CA GLU A 51 6.18 4.83 13.92
C GLU A 51 5.89 3.47 14.57
N GLY A 52 6.66 2.46 14.18
CA GLY A 52 6.47 1.09 14.65
C GLY A 52 5.46 0.27 13.85
N PHE A 53 4.70 0.88 12.92
CA PHE A 53 3.79 0.11 12.07
C PHE A 53 4.57 -0.94 11.25
N GLU A 54 4.08 -2.17 11.27
CA GLU A 54 4.68 -3.31 10.57
C GLU A 54 3.83 -3.72 9.37
N TRP A 55 4.49 -4.00 8.24
CA TRP A 55 3.81 -4.50 7.03
C TRP A 55 4.63 -5.61 6.36
N ASP A 56 3.99 -6.51 5.65
CA ASP A 56 4.65 -7.70 5.09
C ASP A 56 4.07 -8.23 3.77
N LEU A 57 3.18 -7.53 3.11
CA LEU A 57 2.45 -8.00 1.92
C LEU A 57 1.70 -9.32 2.16
N SER A 58 1.21 -9.57 3.35
CA SER A 58 0.55 -10.84 3.72
C SER A 58 -0.68 -11.17 2.87
N THR A 59 -1.31 -10.16 2.29
CA THR A 59 -2.47 -10.30 1.39
C THR A 59 -2.12 -10.88 0.01
N VAL A 60 -0.83 -10.96 -0.33
CA VAL A 60 -0.37 -11.50 -1.62
C VAL A 60 0.03 -12.97 -1.48
N PRO A 61 -0.60 -13.91 -2.21
CA PRO A 61 -0.20 -15.31 -2.19
C PRO A 61 1.24 -15.53 -2.65
N ARG A 62 1.92 -16.51 -2.06
CA ARG A 62 3.35 -16.80 -2.34
C ARG A 62 3.68 -17.01 -3.81
N PHE A 63 2.80 -17.63 -4.58
CA PHE A 63 3.03 -17.86 -6.00
C PHE A 63 3.05 -16.57 -6.84
N ALA A 64 2.41 -15.50 -6.36
CA ALA A 64 2.40 -14.19 -7.00
C ALA A 64 3.63 -13.33 -6.67
N TRP A 65 4.46 -13.74 -5.70
CA TRP A 65 5.63 -12.96 -5.26
C TRP A 65 6.72 -12.80 -6.31
N GLY A 66 6.86 -13.77 -7.24
CA GLY A 66 7.77 -13.64 -8.36
C GLY A 66 7.45 -12.46 -9.29
N PHE A 67 6.20 -12.02 -9.26
CA PHE A 67 5.70 -10.89 -10.05
C PHE A 67 5.45 -9.63 -9.21
N LEU A 68 5.38 -9.77 -7.90
CA LEU A 68 4.95 -8.75 -6.96
C LEU A 68 6.02 -8.45 -5.91
N ALA A 69 7.30 -8.47 -6.31
CA ALA A 69 8.41 -8.18 -5.40
C ALA A 69 8.15 -6.84 -4.67
N PRO A 70 8.26 -6.81 -3.33
CA PRO A 70 7.92 -5.64 -2.52
C PRO A 70 8.98 -4.55 -2.53
N ASP A 71 9.99 -4.68 -3.38
CA ASP A 71 11.20 -3.86 -3.33
C ASP A 71 11.09 -2.65 -4.24
N GLY A 72 11.71 -1.55 -3.82
CA GLY A 72 11.94 -0.36 -4.64
C GLY A 72 10.76 0.59 -4.72
N ASP A 73 10.39 1.00 -5.94
CA ASP A 73 9.48 2.11 -6.20
C ASP A 73 8.03 1.90 -5.71
N PHE A 74 7.65 0.66 -5.34
CA PHE A 74 6.28 0.31 -4.91
C PHE A 74 6.08 0.33 -3.40
N GLU A 75 7.12 0.53 -2.64
CA GLU A 75 7.14 0.35 -1.20
C GLU A 75 6.12 1.23 -0.45
N LEU A 76 6.05 2.51 -0.85
CA LEU A 76 5.08 3.44 -0.26
C LEU A 76 3.63 3.04 -0.61
N ALA A 77 3.40 2.54 -1.81
CA ALA A 77 2.07 2.08 -2.23
C ALA A 77 1.60 0.88 -1.40
N TYR A 78 2.49 -0.07 -1.15
CA TYR A 78 2.20 -1.22 -0.28
C TYR A 78 2.01 -0.85 1.18
N LEU A 79 2.84 0.05 1.71
CA LEU A 79 2.69 0.54 3.07
C LEU A 79 1.31 1.20 3.29
N ILE A 80 0.88 2.04 2.36
CA ILE A 80 -0.43 2.70 2.42
C ILE A 80 -1.55 1.66 2.33
N HIS A 81 -1.45 0.72 1.39
CA HIS A 81 -2.43 -0.34 1.21
C HIS A 81 -2.57 -1.20 2.47
N ASP A 82 -1.47 -1.70 3.02
CA ASP A 82 -1.48 -2.54 4.20
C ASP A 82 -2.00 -1.79 5.43
N TYR A 83 -1.67 -0.49 5.56
CA TYR A 83 -2.19 0.33 6.64
C TYR A 83 -3.72 0.49 6.56
N LEU A 84 -4.25 0.84 5.40
CA LEU A 84 -5.68 0.97 5.17
C LEU A 84 -6.42 -0.35 5.38
N TRP A 85 -5.79 -1.46 4.99
CA TRP A 85 -6.35 -2.80 5.12
C TRP A 85 -6.40 -3.28 6.56
N ILE A 86 -5.29 -3.18 7.28
CA ILE A 86 -5.16 -3.68 8.66
C ILE A 86 -6.04 -2.86 9.62
N ASN A 87 -6.14 -1.54 9.41
CA ASN A 87 -6.92 -0.63 10.24
C ASN A 87 -8.28 -0.29 9.64
N LYS A 88 -8.84 -1.18 8.82
CA LYS A 88 -10.05 -0.92 8.03
C LYS A 88 -11.24 -0.46 8.86
N GLU A 89 -11.41 -0.96 10.06
CA GLU A 89 -12.52 -0.60 10.95
C GLU A 89 -12.40 0.85 11.42
N GLU A 90 -11.24 1.25 11.92
CA GLU A 90 -10.95 2.63 12.33
C GLU A 90 -11.03 3.60 11.15
N ILE A 91 -10.50 3.20 10.00
CA ILE A 91 -10.55 4.00 8.77
C ILE A 91 -11.99 4.12 8.25
N TYR A 92 -12.79 3.05 8.35
CA TYR A 92 -14.20 3.08 7.98
C TYR A 92 -14.97 4.13 8.79
N GLU A 93 -14.84 4.14 10.12
CA GLU A 93 -15.48 5.15 10.99
C GLU A 93 -15.06 6.58 10.62
N LEU A 94 -13.77 6.78 10.32
CA LEU A 94 -13.27 8.08 9.88
C LEU A 94 -13.88 8.53 8.55
N PHE A 95 -14.01 7.61 7.58
CA PHE A 95 -14.55 7.91 6.27
C PHE A 95 -16.07 8.14 6.31
N GLU A 96 -16.78 7.35 7.13
CA GLU A 96 -18.22 7.53 7.37
C GLU A 96 -18.51 8.91 7.99
N TYR A 97 -17.70 9.36 8.94
CA TYR A 97 -17.82 10.70 9.51
C TYR A 97 -17.76 11.82 8.46
N TYR A 98 -17.01 11.64 7.38
CA TYR A 98 -16.87 12.59 6.28
C TYR A 98 -17.75 12.26 5.07
N ASP A 99 -18.70 11.33 5.18
CA ASP A 99 -19.58 10.86 4.09
C ASP A 99 -18.80 10.39 2.84
N VAL A 100 -17.70 9.68 3.07
CA VAL A 100 -16.83 9.14 2.01
C VAL A 100 -16.88 7.62 2.03
N VAL A 101 -17.09 7.02 0.86
CA VAL A 101 -17.10 5.55 0.73
C VAL A 101 -15.71 4.98 0.95
N PHE A 102 -15.59 4.08 1.91
CA PHE A 102 -14.40 3.28 2.15
C PHE A 102 -14.73 1.80 1.97
N ASP A 103 -14.10 1.18 0.99
CA ASP A 103 -14.23 -0.25 0.70
C ASP A 103 -12.88 -0.82 0.22
N GLN A 104 -12.86 -2.13 -0.04
CA GLN A 104 -11.69 -2.77 -0.61
C GLN A 104 -11.26 -2.10 -1.92
N LYS A 105 -12.22 -1.73 -2.77
CA LYS A 105 -11.92 -1.10 -4.06
C LYS A 105 -11.16 0.21 -3.88
N PHE A 106 -11.57 1.04 -2.93
CA PHE A 106 -10.86 2.27 -2.60
C PHE A 106 -9.40 2.00 -2.20
N THR A 107 -9.18 1.01 -1.32
CA THR A 107 -7.85 0.63 -0.83
C THR A 107 -6.94 0.16 -1.96
N ASP A 108 -7.46 -0.69 -2.85
CA ASP A 108 -6.71 -1.20 -4.01
C ASP A 108 -6.45 -0.10 -5.06
N ASP A 109 -7.43 0.77 -5.32
CA ASP A 109 -7.29 1.91 -6.23
C ASP A 109 -6.26 2.92 -5.72
N GLU A 110 -6.22 3.15 -4.41
CA GLU A 110 -5.23 4.01 -3.77
C GLU A 110 -3.82 3.44 -3.95
N MET A 111 -3.63 2.13 -3.71
CA MET A 111 -2.36 1.45 -3.98
C MET A 111 -1.91 1.65 -5.43
N LEU A 112 -2.81 1.47 -6.40
CA LEU A 112 -2.47 1.64 -7.83
C LEU A 112 -2.05 3.07 -8.16
N LYS A 113 -2.73 4.08 -7.60
CA LYS A 113 -2.38 5.50 -7.81
C LYS A 113 -1.00 5.81 -7.27
N TRP A 114 -0.70 5.38 -6.03
CA TRP A 114 0.60 5.59 -5.42
C TRP A 114 1.70 4.84 -6.17
N ALA A 115 1.45 3.60 -6.61
CA ALA A 115 2.38 2.81 -7.41
C ALA A 115 2.74 3.53 -8.73
N LYS A 116 1.75 4.09 -9.44
CA LYS A 116 1.99 4.84 -10.68
C LYS A 116 2.86 6.07 -10.48
N VAL A 117 2.63 6.80 -9.41
CA VAL A 117 3.39 8.02 -9.12
C VAL A 117 4.80 7.68 -8.64
N THR A 118 4.95 6.66 -7.81
CA THR A 118 6.26 6.27 -7.25
C THR A 118 7.19 5.65 -8.29
N ASN A 119 6.68 4.90 -9.26
CA ASN A 119 7.49 4.30 -10.31
C ASN A 119 7.62 5.16 -11.59
N GLY A 120 7.02 6.35 -11.59
CA GLY A 120 7.12 7.30 -12.70
C GLY A 120 6.40 6.87 -13.98
N THR A 121 5.40 5.96 -13.88
CA THR A 121 4.67 5.42 -15.03
C THR A 121 3.35 6.14 -15.31
N GLU A 122 3.34 7.45 -15.29
CA GLU A 122 2.19 8.20 -15.85
C GLU A 122 2.05 8.00 -17.37
N LYS A 123 3.10 7.51 -18.06
CA LYS A 123 3.09 7.20 -19.50
C LYS A 123 2.96 5.69 -19.72
N ILE A 124 2.23 5.31 -20.78
CA ILE A 124 2.04 3.91 -21.21
C ILE A 124 3.40 3.26 -21.45
N SER A 125 3.80 2.35 -20.59
CA SER A 125 5.03 1.57 -20.69
C SER A 125 4.79 0.14 -20.16
N ILE A 126 5.75 -0.75 -20.38
CA ILE A 126 5.74 -2.13 -19.85
C ILE A 126 5.52 -2.12 -18.31
N ARG A 127 6.01 -1.10 -17.61
CA ARG A 127 5.78 -0.90 -16.16
C ARG A 127 4.31 -0.68 -15.79
N ASN A 128 3.47 -0.16 -16.71
CA ASN A 128 2.03 -0.07 -16.49
C ASN A 128 1.34 -1.44 -16.47
N ILE A 129 1.84 -2.39 -17.25
CA ILE A 129 1.35 -3.77 -17.24
C ILE A 129 1.67 -4.40 -15.87
N ASP A 130 2.85 -4.17 -15.34
CA ASP A 130 3.27 -4.60 -14.01
C ASP A 130 2.34 -4.05 -12.91
N ASN A 131 2.01 -2.77 -12.98
CA ASN A 131 1.06 -2.14 -12.04
C ASN A 131 -0.33 -2.77 -12.12
N LEU A 132 -0.80 -3.07 -13.33
CA LEU A 132 -2.11 -3.70 -13.54
C LEU A 132 -2.12 -5.16 -13.05
N ILE A 133 -1.08 -5.93 -13.31
CA ILE A 133 -0.95 -7.30 -12.81
C ILE A 133 -0.98 -7.29 -11.28
N ARG A 134 -0.24 -6.38 -10.64
CA ARG A 134 -0.23 -6.19 -9.19
C ARG A 134 -1.62 -5.82 -8.66
N TYR A 135 -2.26 -4.84 -9.28
CA TYR A 135 -3.59 -4.39 -8.92
C TYR A 135 -4.63 -5.52 -9.00
N TYR A 136 -4.71 -6.21 -10.14
CA TYR A 136 -5.68 -7.30 -10.30
C TYR A 136 -5.36 -8.51 -9.40
N GLY A 137 -4.08 -8.78 -9.17
CA GLY A 137 -3.66 -9.82 -8.22
C GLY A 137 -4.14 -9.50 -6.80
N VAL A 138 -3.85 -8.31 -6.29
CA VAL A 138 -4.30 -7.88 -4.96
C VAL A 138 -5.83 -7.84 -4.90
N ARG A 139 -6.48 -7.33 -5.94
CA ARG A 139 -7.93 -7.23 -6.00
C ARG A 139 -8.63 -8.58 -5.92
N PHE A 140 -8.17 -9.56 -6.70
CA PHE A 140 -8.79 -10.90 -6.73
C PHE A 140 -8.57 -11.65 -5.41
N PHE A 141 -7.34 -11.71 -4.94
CA PHE A 141 -7.02 -12.41 -3.69
C PHE A 141 -7.49 -11.64 -2.46
N GLY A 142 -7.39 -10.33 -2.50
CA GLY A 142 -7.87 -9.46 -1.44
C GLY A 142 -9.36 -9.59 -1.21
N TRP A 143 -10.17 -9.75 -2.27
CA TRP A 143 -11.60 -9.95 -2.12
C TRP A 143 -11.95 -11.19 -1.26
N LEU A 144 -11.20 -12.28 -1.42
CA LEU A 144 -11.38 -13.49 -0.62
C LEU A 144 -11.09 -13.24 0.86
N VAL A 145 -10.08 -12.44 1.16
CA VAL A 145 -9.68 -12.11 2.54
C VAL A 145 -10.60 -11.05 3.15
N TRP A 146 -10.92 -10.01 2.40
CA TRP A 146 -11.79 -8.91 2.86
C TRP A 146 -13.17 -9.42 3.30
N ASN A 147 -13.71 -10.38 2.57
CA ASN A 147 -15.01 -11.00 2.85
C ASN A 147 -14.92 -12.18 3.84
N GLY A 148 -13.75 -12.44 4.42
CA GLY A 148 -13.57 -13.51 5.39
C GLY A 148 -13.66 -14.94 4.84
N ILE A 149 -13.59 -15.11 3.50
CA ILE A 149 -13.64 -16.41 2.84
C ILE A 149 -12.35 -17.20 3.09
N ILE A 150 -11.21 -16.49 3.15
CA ILE A 150 -9.90 -17.05 3.49
C ILE A 150 -9.31 -16.26 4.65
N ASN A 151 -8.96 -16.95 5.73
CA ASN A 151 -8.17 -16.39 6.84
C ASN A 151 -6.69 -16.61 6.53
N ILE A 152 -5.97 -15.54 6.26
CA ILE A 152 -4.51 -15.57 6.16
C ILE A 152 -3.97 -15.22 7.57
N LYS A 153 -3.74 -16.26 8.37
CA LYS A 153 -2.98 -16.16 9.63
C LYS A 153 -1.51 -16.44 9.38
#